data_2638da835416053b25224b9d5ca9fd26
#
_entry.id   2638da835416053b25224b9d5ca9fd26
#
_cell.length_a   1.000
_cell.length_b   1.000
_cell.length_c   1.000
_cell.angle_alpha   90.00
_cell.angle_beta   90.00
_cell.angle_gamma   90.00
#
_symmetry.space_group_name_H-M   'P 1'
#
loop_
_entity.id
_entity.type
_entity.pdbx_description
1 polymer ?
#
loop_
_entity_poly.entity_id
_entity_poly.type
_entity_poly.pdbx_seq_one_letter_code
_entity_poly.pdbx_strand_id
1 'polypeptide(L)'
;MKRLAEKAKEPCGFIVFYPVSVGMLTTALLQRGLSIPGDAEVMAIEHSPEDMSFSVPVTLYGFPTHRFAKTVLRICTRYFESGSLPTGGEIVDLDAPKEF
;
A
#
# COMPACT_ATOMS: atom_id res chain seq x y z
N MET A 1 2.39 -9.70 -13.63
CA MET A 1 1.20 -10.15 -12.90
C MET A 1 0.83 -11.59 -13.17
N LYS A 2 0.63 -11.96 -14.42
CA LYS A 2 0.31 -13.37 -14.75
C LYS A 2 1.34 -14.36 -14.24
N ARG A 3 2.62 -13.99 -14.30
CA ARG A 3 3.71 -14.86 -13.82
C ARG A 3 3.61 -15.13 -12.32
N LEU A 4 3.22 -14.13 -11.52
CA LEU A 4 3.02 -14.31 -10.09
C LEU A 4 1.82 -15.21 -9.81
N ALA A 5 0.71 -15.01 -10.53
CA ALA A 5 -0.47 -15.84 -10.39
C ALA A 5 -0.18 -17.29 -10.77
N GLU A 6 0.62 -17.54 -11.80
CA GLU A 6 1.02 -18.89 -12.22
C GLU A 6 1.85 -19.61 -11.18
N LYS A 7 2.62 -18.89 -10.37
CA LYS A 7 3.43 -19.48 -9.30
C LYS A 7 2.64 -19.76 -8.03
N ALA A 8 1.44 -19.20 -7.88
CA ALA A 8 0.62 -19.35 -6.69
C ALA A 8 -0.16 -20.65 -6.71
N LYS A 9 0.54 -21.80 -6.69
CA LYS A 9 -0.06 -23.13 -6.69
C LYS A 9 -0.44 -23.61 -5.30
N GLU A 10 0.16 -23.02 -4.25
CA GLU A 10 -0.11 -23.31 -2.86
C GLU A 10 -0.58 -22.03 -2.18
N PRO A 11 -1.26 -22.12 -1.01
CA PRO A 11 -1.66 -20.91 -0.29
C PRO A 11 -0.48 -19.99 -0.06
N CYS A 12 -0.61 -18.74 -0.43
CA CYS A 12 0.45 -17.75 -0.28
C CYS A 12 -0.12 -16.36 -0.05
N GLY A 13 0.76 -15.43 0.37
CA GLY A 13 0.42 -14.04 0.56
C GLY A 13 1.14 -13.16 -0.44
N PHE A 14 0.46 -12.10 -0.86
CA PHE A 14 1.03 -11.09 -1.74
C PHE A 14 1.02 -9.75 -1.03
N ILE A 15 2.15 -9.06 -1.07
CA ILE A 15 2.27 -7.68 -0.60
C ILE A 15 2.50 -6.82 -1.83
N VAL A 16 1.60 -5.87 -2.06
CA VAL A 16 1.60 -5.05 -3.27
C VAL A 16 2.00 -3.63 -2.92
N PHE A 17 2.96 -3.10 -3.64
CA PHE A 17 3.43 -1.72 -3.50
C PHE A 17 3.17 -0.96 -4.80
N TYR A 18 2.88 0.34 -4.68
CA TYR A 18 2.85 1.20 -5.83
C TYR A 18 4.16 1.08 -6.63
N PRO A 19 4.14 1.05 -7.97
CA PRO A 19 3.01 1.32 -8.87
C PRO A 19 2.16 0.11 -9.26
N VAL A 20 2.35 -1.04 -8.64
CA VAL A 20 1.58 -2.24 -8.97
C VAL A 20 0.13 -2.06 -8.51
N SER A 21 -0.82 -2.34 -9.39
CA SER A 21 -2.23 -2.20 -9.09
C SER A 21 -2.78 -3.42 -8.38
N VAL A 22 -3.42 -3.21 -7.22
CA VAL A 22 -4.11 -4.26 -6.48
C VAL A 22 -5.21 -4.87 -7.34
N GLY A 23 -5.95 -4.03 -8.09
CA GLY A 23 -7.01 -4.50 -8.96
C GLY A 23 -6.51 -5.43 -10.06
N MET A 24 -5.37 -5.13 -10.65
CA MET A 24 -4.77 -6.01 -11.66
C MET A 24 -4.32 -7.32 -11.08
N LEU A 25 -3.70 -7.31 -9.90
CA LEU A 25 -3.24 -8.53 -9.23
C LEU A 25 -4.43 -9.41 -8.85
N THR A 26 -5.46 -8.86 -8.21
CA THR A 26 -6.63 -9.63 -7.80
C THR A 26 -7.36 -10.21 -9.02
N THR A 27 -7.47 -9.45 -10.11
CA THR A 27 -8.07 -9.93 -11.35
C THR A 27 -7.27 -11.09 -11.92
N ALA A 28 -5.95 -10.98 -11.97
CA ALA A 28 -5.10 -12.04 -12.49
C ALA A 28 -5.21 -13.32 -11.67
N LEU A 29 -5.25 -13.20 -10.33
CA LEU A 29 -5.42 -14.35 -9.45
C LEU A 29 -6.76 -15.04 -9.67
N LEU A 30 -7.85 -14.26 -9.76
CA LEU A 30 -9.19 -14.81 -10.00
C LEU A 30 -9.29 -15.48 -11.37
N GLN A 31 -8.66 -14.93 -12.40
CA GLN A 31 -8.62 -15.53 -13.73
C GLN A 31 -7.91 -16.86 -13.76
N ARG A 32 -7.01 -17.11 -12.81
CA ARG A 32 -6.32 -18.39 -12.66
C ARG A 32 -7.08 -19.37 -11.77
N GLY A 33 -8.29 -19.01 -11.34
CA GLY A 33 -9.11 -19.86 -10.50
C GLY A 33 -8.71 -19.89 -9.03
N LEU A 34 -7.90 -18.93 -8.59
CA LEU A 34 -7.50 -18.82 -7.20
C LEU A 34 -8.51 -17.99 -6.42
N SER A 35 -8.84 -18.42 -5.21
CA SER A 35 -9.73 -17.66 -4.33
C SER A 35 -8.92 -16.71 -3.44
N ILE A 36 -9.53 -15.57 -3.13
CA ILE A 36 -8.97 -14.56 -2.23
C ILE A 36 -9.99 -14.37 -1.09
N PRO A 37 -9.66 -14.63 0.18
CA PRO A 37 -8.32 -14.92 0.72
C PRO A 37 -7.96 -16.42 0.79
N GLY A 38 -8.79 -17.33 0.34
CA GLY A 38 -8.59 -18.76 0.54
C GLY A 38 -7.27 -19.29 0.03
N ASP A 39 -6.99 -19.08 -1.27
CA ASP A 39 -5.75 -19.55 -1.88
C ASP A 39 -4.64 -18.51 -1.83
N ALA A 40 -5.01 -17.24 -1.80
CA ALA A 40 -4.05 -16.13 -1.76
C ALA A 40 -4.60 -14.99 -0.92
N GLU A 41 -3.79 -14.46 -0.02
CA GLU A 41 -4.11 -13.25 0.72
C GLU A 41 -3.40 -12.07 0.08
N VAL A 42 -4.09 -10.93 -0.02
CA VAL A 42 -3.56 -9.72 -0.64
C VAL A 42 -3.53 -8.59 0.37
N MET A 43 -2.39 -7.95 0.47
CA MET A 43 -2.14 -6.80 1.32
C MET A 43 -1.45 -5.74 0.47
N ALA A 44 -1.78 -4.49 0.66
CA ALA A 44 -1.20 -3.41 -0.12
C ALA A 44 -1.07 -2.11 0.65
N ILE A 45 -0.21 -1.24 0.15
CA ILE A 45 -0.08 0.13 0.63
C ILE A 45 -0.61 1.04 -0.47
N GLU A 46 -1.64 1.83 -0.16
CA GLU A 46 -2.32 2.69 -1.12
C GLU A 46 -2.50 4.10 -0.57
N HIS A 47 -2.60 5.08 -1.48
CA HIS A 47 -2.73 6.49 -1.10
C HIS A 47 -4.10 6.84 -0.50
N SER A 48 -5.16 6.29 -1.05
CA SER A 48 -6.53 6.61 -0.64
C SER A 48 -7.37 5.35 -0.55
N PRO A 49 -7.09 4.46 0.43
CA PRO A 49 -7.79 3.19 0.52
C PRO A 49 -9.30 3.34 0.75
N GLU A 50 -9.75 4.43 1.38
CA GLU A 50 -11.16 4.68 1.62
C GLU A 50 -11.97 4.91 0.34
N ASP A 51 -11.30 5.29 -0.76
CA ASP A 51 -11.95 5.51 -2.05
C ASP A 51 -11.95 4.27 -2.93
N MET A 52 -11.41 3.17 -2.43
CA MET A 52 -11.27 1.93 -3.19
C MET A 52 -12.29 0.90 -2.76
N SER A 53 -12.72 0.10 -3.73
CA SER A 53 -13.55 -1.07 -3.45
C SER A 53 -13.10 -2.24 -4.33
N PHE A 54 -13.22 -3.44 -3.77
CA PHE A 54 -12.80 -4.66 -4.44
C PHE A 54 -13.87 -5.73 -4.29
N SER A 55 -13.97 -6.61 -5.27
CA SER A 55 -14.91 -7.73 -5.23
C SER A 55 -14.48 -8.85 -4.29
N VAL A 56 -13.26 -8.79 -3.78
CA VAL A 56 -12.69 -9.79 -2.86
C VAL A 56 -12.05 -9.09 -1.68
N PRO A 57 -11.91 -9.80 -0.53
CA PRO A 57 -11.27 -9.21 0.65
C PRO A 57 -9.79 -8.92 0.41
N VAL A 58 -9.38 -7.69 0.66
CA VAL A 58 -7.98 -7.28 0.65
C VAL A 58 -7.72 -6.41 1.87
N THR A 59 -6.49 -6.42 2.37
CA THR A 59 -6.08 -5.56 3.49
C THR A 59 -5.27 -4.40 2.94
N LEU A 60 -5.72 -3.17 3.17
CA LEU A 60 -5.04 -1.98 2.68
C LEU A 60 -4.49 -1.16 3.84
N TYR A 61 -3.23 -0.78 3.72
CA TYR A 61 -2.59 0.21 4.59
C TYR A 61 -2.62 1.55 3.87
N GLY A 62 -3.14 2.57 4.52
CA GLY A 62 -3.17 3.92 3.97
C GLY A 62 -1.80 4.58 4.05
N PHE A 63 -1.34 5.16 2.95
CA PHE A 63 -0.14 5.99 2.97
C PHE A 63 -0.51 7.32 3.65
N PRO A 64 0.21 7.76 4.69
CA PRO A 64 -0.16 8.93 5.46
C PRO A 64 0.20 10.23 4.76
N THR A 65 -0.40 10.50 3.60
CA THR A 65 -0.07 11.63 2.74
C THR A 65 -0.16 12.96 3.49
N HIS A 66 -1.23 13.14 4.27
CA HIS A 66 -1.45 14.38 5.01
C HIS A 66 -0.38 14.61 6.08
N ARG A 67 -0.07 13.58 6.88
CA ARG A 67 0.99 13.66 7.89
C ARG A 67 2.36 13.84 7.28
N PHE A 68 2.60 13.15 6.15
CA PHE A 68 3.84 13.29 5.42
C PHE A 68 4.01 14.72 4.90
N ALA A 69 2.97 15.30 4.30
CA ALA A 69 2.99 16.66 3.80
C ALA A 69 3.24 17.67 4.92
N LYS A 70 2.62 17.48 6.09
CA LYS A 70 2.85 18.36 7.25
C LYS A 70 4.29 18.28 7.73
N THR A 71 4.88 17.09 7.76
CA THR A 71 6.27 16.91 8.18
C THR A 71 7.23 17.59 7.23
N VAL A 72 7.03 17.41 5.92
CA VAL A 72 7.85 18.07 4.89
C VAL A 72 7.74 19.59 5.01
N LEU A 73 6.52 20.10 5.17
CA LEU A 73 6.29 21.55 5.30
C LEU A 73 6.99 22.10 6.53
N ARG A 74 6.92 21.42 7.66
CA ARG A 74 7.58 21.83 8.89
C ARG A 74 9.11 21.91 8.71
N ILE A 75 9.70 20.90 8.05
CA ILE A 75 11.14 20.87 7.78
C ILE A 75 11.53 22.02 6.85
N CYS A 76 10.78 22.27 5.79
CA CYS A 76 11.04 23.36 4.85
C CYS A 76 10.93 24.71 5.53
N THR A 77 9.90 24.91 6.34
CA THR A 77 9.69 26.18 7.06
C THR A 77 10.85 26.45 8.01
N ARG A 78 11.28 25.43 8.74
CA ARG A 78 12.43 25.57 9.65
C ARG A 78 13.71 25.94 8.88
N TYR A 79 13.92 25.32 7.73
CA TYR A 79 15.08 25.64 6.89
C TYR A 79 15.05 27.09 6.42
N PHE A 80 13.91 27.58 5.96
CA PHE A 80 13.78 28.96 5.49
C PHE A 80 13.95 29.97 6.62
N GLU A 81 13.56 29.63 7.84
CA GLU A 81 13.68 30.52 9.00
C GLU A 81 15.06 30.51 9.64
N SER A 82 15.69 29.36 9.73
CA SER A 82 16.95 29.20 10.49
C SER A 82 18.14 28.75 9.64
N GLY A 83 17.91 28.32 8.41
CA GLY A 83 18.96 27.82 7.53
C GLY A 83 19.50 26.44 7.92
N SER A 84 18.84 25.73 8.84
CA SER A 84 19.30 24.42 9.31
C SER A 84 18.34 23.31 8.88
N LEU A 85 18.93 22.15 8.52
CA LEU A 85 18.18 20.93 8.22
C LEU A 85 18.33 19.97 9.39
N PRO A 86 17.35 19.05 9.59
CA PRO A 86 17.48 18.02 10.60
C PRO A 86 18.66 17.10 10.28
N THR A 87 19.36 16.65 11.32
CA THR A 87 20.55 15.79 11.17
C THR A 87 20.20 14.32 11.03
N GLY A 88 18.94 13.95 11.28
CA GLY A 88 18.48 12.57 11.16
C GLY A 88 17.24 12.50 10.27
N GLY A 89 16.77 11.29 10.04
CA GLY A 89 15.53 11.07 9.30
C GLY A 89 14.30 11.30 10.17
N GLU A 90 13.18 11.57 9.51
CA GLU A 90 11.88 11.62 10.17
C GLU A 90 11.10 10.34 9.81
N ILE A 91 10.40 9.79 10.79
CA ILE A 91 9.58 8.61 10.59
C ILE A 91 8.10 9.03 10.60
N VAL A 92 7.37 8.66 9.55
CA VAL A 92 5.93 8.88 9.46
C VAL A 92 5.29 7.50 9.35
N ASP A 93 4.51 7.13 10.39
CA ASP A 93 3.89 5.82 10.43
C ASP A 93 2.74 5.72 9.41
N LEU A 94 2.55 4.52 8.88
CA LEU A 94 1.41 4.21 8.03
C LEU A 94 0.12 4.30 8.85
N ASP A 95 -0.99 4.60 8.15
CA ASP A 95 -2.31 4.55 8.77
C ASP A 95 -2.65 3.11 9.14
N ALA A 96 -3.56 2.96 10.11
CA ALA A 96 -4.03 1.65 10.52
C ALA A 96 -4.61 0.88 9.32
N PRO A 97 -4.41 -0.44 9.25
CA PRO A 97 -4.90 -1.23 8.12
C PRO A 97 -6.42 -1.25 8.07
N LYS A 98 -6.96 -1.29 6.86
CA LYS A 98 -8.39 -1.44 6.60
C LYS A 98 -8.62 -2.65 5.72
N GLU A 99 -9.70 -3.37 5.99
CA GLU A 99 -10.11 -4.51 5.17
C GLU A 99 -11.21 -4.09 4.21
N PHE A 100 -11.07 -4.52 2.97
CA PHE A 100 -12.01 -4.21 1.89
C PHE A 100 -12.45 -5.47 1.17
#